data_16bd459f45f996050ac2a9f9cafbeebe
#
_entry.id   16bd459f45f996050ac2a9f9cafbeebe
#
_cell.length_a   1.000
_cell.length_b   1.000
_cell.length_c   1.000
_cell.angle_alpha   90.00
_cell.angle_beta   90.00
_cell.angle_gamma   90.00
#
_symmetry.space_group_name_H-M   'P 1'
#
loop_
_entity.id
_entity.type
_entity.pdbx_description
1 polymer ?
#
loop_
_entity_poly.entity_id
_entity_poly.type
_entity_poly.pdbx_seq_one_letter_code
_entity_poly.pdbx_strand_id
1 'polypeptide(L)'
;MDIPPPIQVETPMEIIIKNDNRTYNIKSPEVWGESFWFVVHLGSISAPEQIPPEKREKYWGFIDGIPEMLACKKCAIHAREWVEQHRSQKDAICSSRQNLVKFYVDMHNAVNERNGQPIMSLDEVYRKFSGPVKIKIFNYN
;
A
#
# COMPACT_ATOMS: atom_id res chain seq x y z
N MET A 1 -17.23 14.03 -9.25
CA MET A 1 -16.36 12.95 -8.74
C MET A 1 -16.78 12.64 -7.30
N ASP A 2 -17.51 11.55 -7.15
CA ASP A 2 -18.03 11.18 -5.83
C ASP A 2 -16.94 10.52 -5.01
N ILE A 3 -16.30 11.31 -4.17
CA ILE A 3 -15.49 10.77 -3.09
C ILE A 3 -16.48 10.14 -2.10
N PRO A 4 -16.39 8.85 -1.77
CA PRO A 4 -17.26 8.28 -0.76
C PRO A 4 -17.16 9.11 0.51
N PRO A 5 -18.26 9.29 1.25
CA PRO A 5 -18.21 10.04 2.49
C PRO A 5 -17.11 9.47 3.38
N PRO A 6 -16.37 10.34 4.07
CA PRO A 6 -15.31 9.86 4.95
C PRO A 6 -15.91 8.88 5.95
N ILE A 7 -15.31 7.70 6.03
CA ILE A 7 -15.64 6.75 7.08
C ILE A 7 -15.35 7.46 8.39
N GLN A 8 -16.34 7.56 9.25
CA GLN A 8 -16.14 8.16 10.56
C GLN A 8 -15.18 7.28 11.35
N VAL A 9 -13.99 7.80 11.56
CA VAL A 9 -12.95 7.16 12.36
C VAL A 9 -13.00 7.82 13.73
N GLU A 10 -13.42 7.07 14.73
CA GLU A 10 -13.49 7.55 16.11
C GLU A 10 -12.10 7.88 16.66
N THR A 11 -11.08 7.16 16.22
CA THR A 11 -9.70 7.33 16.66
C THR A 11 -8.79 7.61 15.47
N PRO A 12 -8.00 8.72 15.49
CA PRO A 12 -7.04 9.00 14.43
C PRO A 12 -5.99 7.88 14.31
N MET A 13 -5.53 7.63 13.07
CA MET A 13 -4.37 6.78 12.85
C MET A 13 -3.13 7.41 13.49
N GLU A 14 -2.38 6.64 14.26
CA GLU A 14 -1.09 7.06 14.80
C GLU A 14 0.05 6.56 13.92
N ILE A 15 0.89 7.48 13.46
CA ILE A 15 2.17 7.16 12.83
C ILE A 15 3.24 7.29 13.90
N ILE A 16 3.83 6.15 14.26
CA ILE A 16 4.90 6.10 15.26
C ILE A 16 6.22 5.89 14.54
N ILE A 17 7.11 6.87 14.64
CA ILE A 17 8.49 6.72 14.19
C ILE A 17 9.26 6.05 15.31
N LYS A 18 9.54 4.76 15.15
CA LYS A 18 10.26 3.97 16.15
C LYS A 18 11.75 4.34 16.15
N ASN A 19 12.26 4.57 17.36
CA ASN A 19 13.69 4.53 17.60
C ASN A 19 14.00 3.32 18.49
N ASP A 20 14.55 2.30 17.93
CA ASP A 20 14.98 1.11 18.66
C ASP A 20 16.50 1.02 18.80
N ASN A 21 17.25 2.06 18.40
CA ASN A 21 18.71 2.12 18.40
C ASN A 21 19.42 0.98 17.64
N ARG A 22 18.66 0.19 16.86
CA ARG A 22 19.25 -0.85 16.03
C ARG A 22 19.76 -0.25 14.72
N THR A 23 20.82 -0.83 14.20
CA THR A 23 21.37 -0.46 12.89
C THR A 23 20.82 -1.41 11.83
N TYR A 24 20.23 -0.84 10.79
CA TYR A 24 19.69 -1.57 9.67
C TYR A 24 20.42 -1.23 8.38
N ASN A 25 20.47 -2.18 7.45
CA ASN A 25 20.83 -1.87 6.08
C ASN A 25 19.68 -1.07 5.45
N ILE A 26 20.00 0.02 4.74
CA ILE A 26 19.00 0.88 4.09
C ILE A 26 18.11 0.12 3.11
N LYS A 27 18.60 -0.97 2.55
CA LYS A 27 17.85 -1.82 1.62
C LYS A 27 16.87 -2.79 2.31
N SER A 28 16.93 -2.88 3.64
CA SER A 28 16.04 -3.75 4.41
C SER A 28 14.60 -3.26 4.35
N PRO A 29 13.61 -4.13 4.09
CA PRO A 29 12.19 -3.76 4.12
C PRO A 29 11.73 -3.23 5.48
N GLU A 30 12.43 -3.53 6.57
CA GLU A 30 12.17 -2.94 7.89
C GLU A 30 12.37 -1.42 7.89
N VAL A 31 13.22 -0.90 6.99
CA VAL A 31 13.47 0.54 6.86
C VAL A 31 12.42 1.24 5.99
N TRP A 32 12.09 0.68 4.84
CA TRP A 32 11.27 1.36 3.81
C TRP A 32 9.87 0.78 3.64
N GLY A 33 9.59 -0.41 4.19
CA GLY A 33 8.36 -1.14 3.90
C GLY A 33 7.09 -0.41 4.30
N GLU A 34 7.03 0.16 5.51
CA GLU A 34 5.86 0.92 5.97
C GLU A 34 5.60 2.15 5.10
N SER A 35 6.64 2.84 4.67
CA SER A 35 6.52 3.99 3.76
C SER A 35 5.98 3.58 2.39
N PHE A 36 6.44 2.46 1.86
CA PHE A 36 5.94 1.90 0.61
C PHE A 36 4.44 1.57 0.69
N TRP A 37 4.04 0.83 1.71
CA TRP A 37 2.64 0.45 1.91
C TRP A 37 1.75 1.67 2.16
N PHE A 38 2.27 2.67 2.88
CA PHE A 38 1.56 3.93 3.08
C PHE A 38 1.24 4.61 1.74
N VAL A 39 2.21 4.72 0.86
CA VAL A 39 2.04 5.37 -0.45
C VAL A 39 1.02 4.61 -1.31
N VAL A 40 1.13 3.30 -1.42
CA VAL A 40 0.25 2.53 -2.31
C VAL A 40 -1.19 2.40 -1.78
N HIS A 41 -1.37 2.26 -0.47
CA HIS A 41 -2.71 2.24 0.12
C HIS A 41 -3.38 3.61 0.00
N LEU A 42 -2.70 4.68 0.39
CA LEU A 42 -3.25 6.03 0.27
C LEU A 42 -3.51 6.39 -1.18
N GLY A 43 -2.59 6.09 -2.08
CA GLY A 43 -2.73 6.36 -3.50
C GLY A 43 -3.92 5.63 -4.14
N SER A 44 -4.10 4.36 -3.81
CA SER A 44 -5.23 3.58 -4.33
C SER A 44 -6.59 4.04 -3.78
N ILE A 45 -6.66 4.39 -2.51
CA ILE A 45 -7.87 4.96 -1.90
C ILE A 45 -8.22 6.32 -2.50
N SER A 46 -7.21 7.06 -2.95
CA SER A 46 -7.40 8.38 -3.59
C SER A 46 -7.76 8.31 -5.08
N ALA A 47 -7.78 7.12 -5.67
CA ALA A 47 -8.17 6.94 -7.06
C ALA A 47 -9.66 7.31 -7.28
N PRO A 48 -10.05 7.70 -8.51
CA PRO A 48 -11.46 7.88 -8.85
C PRO A 48 -12.26 6.60 -8.60
N GLU A 49 -13.52 6.74 -8.19
CA GLU A 49 -14.40 5.58 -7.96
C GLU A 49 -14.48 4.69 -9.21
N GLN A 50 -14.68 5.31 -10.38
CA GLN A 50 -14.51 4.69 -11.68
C GLN A 50 -13.26 5.29 -12.33
N ILE A 51 -12.28 4.47 -12.63
CA ILE A 51 -11.03 4.93 -13.23
C ILE A 51 -11.23 5.02 -14.75
N PRO A 52 -11.08 6.23 -15.34
CA PRO A 52 -11.21 6.40 -16.78
C PRO A 52 -10.20 5.52 -17.55
N PRO A 53 -10.61 4.98 -18.73
CA PRO A 53 -9.73 4.09 -19.50
C PRO A 53 -8.33 4.64 -19.76
N GLU A 54 -8.21 5.94 -20.04
CA GLU A 54 -6.93 6.61 -20.32
C GLU A 54 -5.99 6.68 -19.11
N LYS A 55 -6.51 6.50 -17.90
CA LYS A 55 -5.71 6.47 -16.68
C LYS A 55 -5.31 5.07 -16.23
N ARG A 56 -6.01 4.05 -16.70
CA ARG A 56 -5.78 2.65 -16.27
C ARG A 56 -4.36 2.18 -16.59
N GLU A 57 -3.83 2.55 -17.73
CA GLU A 57 -2.46 2.21 -18.11
C GLU A 57 -1.42 2.85 -17.19
N LYS A 58 -1.70 4.05 -16.68
CA LYS A 58 -0.80 4.72 -15.73
C LYS A 58 -0.77 4.00 -14.39
N TYR A 59 -1.92 3.59 -13.87
CA TYR A 59 -1.99 2.81 -12.64
C TYR A 59 -1.30 1.46 -12.80
N TRP A 60 -1.54 0.77 -13.91
CA TRP A 60 -0.88 -0.50 -14.16
C TRP A 60 0.63 -0.32 -14.39
N GLY A 61 1.06 0.72 -15.07
CA GLY A 61 2.47 1.03 -15.25
C GLY A 61 3.21 1.23 -13.93
N PHE A 62 2.56 1.85 -12.96
CA PHE A 62 3.12 1.95 -11.61
C PHE A 62 3.26 0.57 -10.96
N ILE A 63 2.23 -0.26 -11.01
CA ILE A 63 2.24 -1.63 -10.48
C ILE A 63 3.35 -2.46 -11.14
N ASP A 64 3.42 -2.41 -12.47
CA ASP A 64 4.38 -3.16 -13.27
C ASP A 64 5.84 -2.72 -12.99
N GLY A 65 6.03 -1.47 -12.60
CA GLY A 65 7.33 -0.93 -12.24
C GLY A 65 7.76 -1.15 -10.80
N ILE A 66 6.86 -1.55 -9.91
CA ILE A 66 7.18 -1.76 -8.48
C ILE A 66 8.41 -2.67 -8.28
N PRO A 67 8.50 -3.85 -8.92
CA PRO A 67 9.64 -4.74 -8.70
C PRO A 67 10.99 -4.10 -9.01
N GLU A 68 11.06 -3.19 -9.97
CA GLU A 68 12.30 -2.51 -10.36
C GLU A 68 12.76 -1.49 -9.32
N MET A 69 11.83 -0.96 -8.51
CA MET A 69 12.13 0.06 -7.50
C MET A 69 12.40 -0.49 -6.11
N LEU A 70 12.17 -1.78 -5.88
CA LEU A 70 12.41 -2.39 -4.57
C LEU A 70 13.89 -2.73 -4.39
N ALA A 71 14.50 -2.15 -3.36
CA ALA A 71 15.92 -2.30 -3.07
C ALA A 71 16.29 -3.70 -2.58
N CYS A 72 15.36 -4.41 -1.94
CA CYS A 72 15.54 -5.78 -1.48
C CYS A 72 15.32 -6.75 -2.64
N LYS A 73 16.34 -7.50 -3.04
CA LYS A 73 16.26 -8.45 -4.17
C LYS A 73 15.18 -9.51 -3.99
N LYS A 74 15.06 -10.08 -2.81
CA LYS A 74 14.04 -11.09 -2.48
C LYS A 74 12.64 -10.49 -2.57
N CYS A 75 12.47 -9.26 -2.09
CA CYS A 75 11.20 -8.53 -2.18
C CYS A 75 10.83 -8.25 -3.65
N ALA A 76 11.80 -7.86 -4.47
CA ALA A 76 11.60 -7.61 -5.90
C ALA A 76 11.17 -8.88 -6.66
N ILE A 77 11.76 -10.02 -6.35
CA ILE A 77 11.38 -11.31 -6.95
C ILE A 77 9.92 -11.64 -6.61
N HIS A 78 9.55 -11.55 -5.34
CA HIS A 78 8.18 -11.83 -4.90
C HIS A 78 7.17 -10.85 -5.51
N ALA A 79 7.52 -9.57 -5.59
CA ALA A 79 6.68 -8.56 -6.23
C ALA A 79 6.50 -8.83 -7.71
N ARG A 80 7.56 -9.23 -8.42
CA ARG A 80 7.49 -9.58 -9.84
C ARG A 80 6.59 -10.77 -10.09
N GLU A 81 6.70 -11.81 -9.28
CA GLU A 81 5.82 -12.98 -9.35
C GLU A 81 4.35 -12.59 -9.13
N TRP A 82 4.08 -11.74 -8.15
CA TRP A 82 2.74 -11.24 -7.87
C TRP A 82 2.17 -10.47 -9.06
N VAL A 83 2.93 -9.55 -9.63
CA VAL A 83 2.52 -8.76 -10.79
C VAL A 83 2.24 -9.67 -12.00
N GLU A 84 3.11 -10.64 -12.28
CA GLU A 84 2.92 -11.57 -13.38
C GLU A 84 1.67 -12.44 -13.22
N GLN A 85 1.38 -12.90 -12.01
CA GLN A 85 0.16 -13.66 -11.71
C GLN A 85 -1.12 -12.86 -11.95
N HIS A 86 -1.07 -11.54 -11.86
CA HIS A 86 -2.22 -10.65 -11.98
C HIS A 86 -2.28 -9.90 -13.32
N ARG A 87 -1.29 -10.03 -14.16
CA ARG A 87 -1.20 -9.28 -15.43
C ARG A 87 -2.41 -9.47 -16.33
N SER A 88 -2.95 -10.67 -16.42
CA SER A 88 -4.15 -10.95 -17.22
C SER A 88 -5.40 -10.21 -16.73
N GLN A 89 -5.39 -9.74 -15.49
CA GLN A 89 -6.49 -9.04 -14.82
C GLN A 89 -6.26 -7.52 -14.73
N LYS A 90 -5.24 -7.00 -15.38
CA LYS A 90 -4.82 -5.58 -15.27
C LYS A 90 -5.95 -4.60 -15.54
N ASP A 91 -6.78 -4.86 -16.54
CA ASP A 91 -7.89 -3.96 -16.88
C ASP A 91 -8.97 -3.94 -15.78
N ALA A 92 -9.29 -5.09 -15.20
CA ALA A 92 -10.23 -5.17 -14.08
C ALA A 92 -9.65 -4.54 -12.81
N ILE A 93 -8.39 -4.81 -12.49
CA ILE A 93 -7.70 -4.26 -11.31
C ILE A 93 -7.71 -2.73 -11.35
N CYS A 94 -7.44 -2.14 -12.50
CA CYS A 94 -7.32 -0.69 -12.67
C CYS A 94 -8.63 -0.03 -13.11
N SER A 95 -9.76 -0.72 -13.10
CA SER A 95 -11.05 -0.18 -13.55
C SER A 95 -11.77 0.65 -12.49
N SER A 96 -11.50 0.43 -11.21
CA SER A 96 -12.17 1.10 -10.11
C SER A 96 -11.25 1.26 -8.91
N ARG A 97 -11.57 2.25 -8.07
CA ARG A 97 -10.92 2.41 -6.77
C ARG A 97 -10.98 1.12 -5.95
N GLN A 98 -12.16 0.53 -5.87
CA GLN A 98 -12.39 -0.68 -5.06
C GLN A 98 -11.48 -1.82 -5.50
N ASN A 99 -11.37 -2.06 -6.80
CA ASN A 99 -10.51 -3.12 -7.33
C ASN A 99 -9.02 -2.82 -7.12
N LEU A 100 -8.63 -1.57 -7.29
CA LEU A 100 -7.25 -1.14 -7.08
C LEU A 100 -6.83 -1.26 -5.62
N VAL A 101 -7.68 -0.80 -4.70
CA VAL A 101 -7.44 -0.95 -3.24
C VAL A 101 -7.34 -2.42 -2.88
N LYS A 102 -8.25 -3.25 -3.37
CA LYS A 102 -8.21 -4.69 -3.11
C LYS A 102 -6.92 -5.33 -3.60
N PHE A 103 -6.45 -4.96 -4.78
CA PHE A 103 -5.18 -5.47 -5.32
C PHE A 103 -4.02 -5.22 -4.36
N TYR A 104 -3.87 -4.00 -3.86
CA TYR A 104 -2.78 -3.66 -2.95
C TYR A 104 -2.95 -4.28 -1.56
N VAL A 105 -4.18 -4.41 -1.06
CA VAL A 105 -4.44 -5.11 0.21
C VAL A 105 -4.08 -6.59 0.08
N ASP A 106 -4.47 -7.24 -1.01
CA ASP A 106 -4.14 -8.64 -1.26
C ASP A 106 -2.62 -8.85 -1.40
N MET A 107 -1.93 -7.93 -2.08
CA MET A 107 -0.47 -7.93 -2.20
C MET A 107 0.20 -7.79 -0.82
N HIS A 108 -0.25 -6.84 -0.02
CA HIS A 108 0.26 -6.62 1.33
C HIS A 108 0.00 -7.83 2.23
N ASN A 109 -1.18 -8.41 2.14
CA ASN A 109 -1.52 -9.61 2.90
C ASN A 109 -0.70 -10.83 2.49
N ALA A 110 -0.33 -10.97 1.22
CA ALA A 110 0.58 -12.02 0.78
C ALA A 110 1.96 -11.88 1.44
N VAL A 111 2.45 -10.66 1.59
CA VAL A 111 3.69 -10.36 2.32
C VAL A 111 3.51 -10.64 3.82
N ASN A 112 2.41 -10.20 4.41
CA ASN A 112 2.11 -10.43 5.83
C ASN A 112 2.04 -11.92 6.15
N GLU A 113 1.36 -12.70 5.33
CA GLU A 113 1.27 -14.15 5.49
C GLU A 113 2.65 -14.82 5.46
N ARG A 114 3.49 -14.44 4.48
CA ARG A 114 4.85 -14.96 4.36
C ARG A 114 5.69 -14.64 5.58
N ASN A 115 5.48 -13.49 6.20
CA ASN A 115 6.24 -13.00 7.36
C ASN A 115 5.57 -13.34 8.70
N GLY A 116 4.48 -14.09 8.72
CA GLY A 116 3.76 -14.43 9.94
C GLY A 116 3.07 -13.23 10.61
N GLN A 117 2.76 -12.18 9.85
CA GLN A 117 2.09 -10.99 10.33
C GLN A 117 0.56 -11.09 10.16
N PRO A 118 -0.23 -10.36 10.98
CA PRO A 118 -1.68 -10.38 10.87
C PRO A 118 -2.18 -9.93 9.47
N ILE A 119 -3.24 -10.57 9.01
CA ILE A 119 -3.93 -10.21 7.78
C ILE A 119 -4.85 -9.02 8.03
N MET A 120 -4.82 -8.04 7.13
CA MET A 120 -5.69 -6.87 7.16
C MET A 120 -6.95 -7.10 6.35
N SER A 121 -8.09 -6.58 6.84
CA SER A 121 -9.32 -6.50 6.06
C SER A 121 -9.35 -5.22 5.21
N LEU A 122 -10.19 -5.21 4.17
CA LEU A 122 -10.45 -3.99 3.38
C LEU A 122 -10.99 -2.86 4.26
N ASP A 123 -11.90 -3.17 5.17
CA ASP A 123 -12.48 -2.17 6.09
C ASP A 123 -11.42 -1.51 6.98
N GLU A 124 -10.49 -2.29 7.50
CA GLU A 124 -9.37 -1.76 8.29
C GLU A 124 -8.52 -0.78 7.49
N VAL A 125 -8.21 -1.12 6.23
CA VAL A 125 -7.42 -0.27 5.34
C VAL A 125 -8.17 1.02 5.02
N TYR A 126 -9.46 0.93 4.68
CA TYR A 126 -10.29 2.11 4.43
C TYR A 126 -10.36 3.02 5.66
N ARG A 127 -10.58 2.50 6.84
CA ARG A 127 -10.60 3.29 8.08
C ARG A 127 -9.24 3.95 8.34
N LYS A 128 -8.17 3.18 8.21
CA LYS A 128 -6.82 3.65 8.49
C LYS A 128 -6.38 4.80 7.60
N PHE A 129 -6.77 4.79 6.32
CA PHE A 129 -6.32 5.77 5.33
C PHE A 129 -7.37 6.82 4.94
N SER A 130 -8.54 6.85 5.59
CA SER A 130 -9.63 7.79 5.28
C SER A 130 -9.88 8.82 6.38
N GLY A 131 -9.22 8.71 7.51
CA GLY A 131 -9.44 9.56 8.68
C GLY A 131 -8.29 10.50 8.98
N PRO A 132 -8.40 11.26 10.06
CA PRO A 132 -7.33 12.14 10.53
C PRO A 132 -6.13 11.33 11.00
N VAL A 133 -4.94 11.93 10.90
CA VAL A 133 -3.67 11.31 11.29
C VAL A 133 -3.05 12.12 12.44
N LYS A 134 -2.60 11.40 13.46
CA LYS A 134 -1.78 11.95 14.54
C LYS A 134 -0.34 11.50 14.38
N ILE A 135 0.56 12.45 14.17
CA ILE A 135 1.99 12.16 14.02
C ILE A 135 2.68 12.40 15.36
N LYS A 136 3.32 11.37 15.89
CA LYS A 136 4.19 11.49 17.07
C LYS A 136 5.64 11.49 16.61
N ILE A 137 6.32 12.60 16.84
CA ILE A 137 7.75 12.74 16.53
C ILE A 137 8.51 12.69 17.85
N PHE A 138 9.40 11.71 17.96
CA PHE A 138 10.31 11.63 19.09
C PHE A 138 11.58 12.42 18.76
N ASN A 139 11.75 13.57 19.41
CA ASN A 139 12.97 14.34 19.29
C ASN A 139 14.07 13.72 20.17
N TYR A 140 15.24 13.53 19.60
CA TYR A 140 16.43 13.11 20.33
C TYR A 140 17.19 14.34 20.78
N ASN A 141 17.36 14.45 22.06
CA ASN A 141 18.36 15.34 22.65
C ASN A 141 19.62 14.51 22.94
#